data_b2c115c6510b93e2bcc0bf72ab56cb60
#
_entry.id   b2c115c6510b93e2bcc0bf72ab56cb60
#
_cell.length_a   1.000
_cell.length_b   1.000
_cell.length_c   1.000
_cell.angle_alpha   90.00
_cell.angle_beta   90.00
_cell.angle_gamma   90.00
#
_symmetry.space_group_name_H-M   'P 1'
#
loop_
_entity.id
_entity.type
_entity.pdbx_description
1 polymer ?
#
loop_
_entity_poly.entity_id
_entity_poly.type
_entity_poly.pdbx_seq_one_letter_code
_entity_poly.pdbx_strand_id
1 'polypeptide(L)'
;MGWLIASFSALCLATCGHGAPPTAPHNVPLGEEFELAPAQSAVVGDTGLTLAFERVTADSRCAVDVQCVWEGDASVMVVATLPGRDPARLDLHTTTSGGGVREARYGDFLIALARLAPQPHSRTQIEQGAYRATLRVSR
;
A
#
# COMPACT_ATOMS: atom_id res chain seq x y z
N MET A 1 11.40 65.32 -26.00
CA MET A 1 10.31 64.37 -26.33
C MET A 1 10.83 62.98 -25.97
N GLY A 2 10.51 62.55 -24.76
CA GLY A 2 10.95 61.24 -24.25
C GLY A 2 9.81 60.24 -24.38
N TRP A 3 10.07 59.11 -24.96
CA TRP A 3 9.15 57.97 -25.00
C TRP A 3 9.55 56.97 -23.88
N LEU A 4 8.68 56.88 -22.89
CA LEU A 4 8.77 55.88 -21.82
C LEU A 4 8.14 54.58 -22.33
N ILE A 5 8.96 53.54 -22.50
CA ILE A 5 8.53 52.19 -22.78
C ILE A 5 8.32 51.50 -21.43
N ALA A 6 7.07 51.26 -21.05
CA ALA A 6 6.72 50.47 -19.88
C ALA A 6 6.81 48.99 -20.23
N SER A 7 7.83 48.30 -19.68
CA SER A 7 7.93 46.84 -19.75
C SER A 7 6.99 46.21 -18.72
N PHE A 8 5.95 45.53 -19.20
CA PHE A 8 5.11 44.63 -18.39
C PHE A 8 5.81 43.29 -18.25
N SER A 9 6.37 43.04 -17.09
CA SER A 9 6.84 41.70 -16.72
C SER A 9 5.66 40.85 -16.28
N ALA A 10 5.26 39.90 -17.13
CA ALA A 10 4.29 38.85 -16.76
C ALA A 10 4.96 37.83 -15.85
N LEU A 11 4.58 37.84 -14.59
CA LEU A 11 4.99 36.86 -13.59
C LEU A 11 4.17 35.58 -13.77
N CYS A 12 4.68 34.58 -14.49
CA CYS A 12 4.10 33.24 -14.57
C CYS A 12 4.29 32.53 -13.22
N LEU A 13 3.25 32.45 -12.41
CA LEU A 13 3.15 31.57 -11.25
C LEU A 13 2.94 30.14 -11.74
N ALA A 14 4.02 29.40 -11.93
CA ALA A 14 3.97 27.97 -12.13
C ALA A 14 3.62 27.29 -10.80
N THR A 15 2.36 26.91 -10.65
CA THR A 15 1.94 25.99 -9.56
C THR A 15 2.47 24.60 -9.87
N CYS A 16 3.66 24.27 -9.36
CA CYS A 16 4.15 22.91 -9.34
C CYS A 16 3.27 22.10 -8.39
N GLY A 17 2.39 21.28 -8.96
CA GLY A 17 1.71 20.23 -8.20
C GLY A 17 2.77 19.30 -7.60
N HIS A 18 2.90 19.33 -6.28
CA HIS A 18 3.76 18.40 -5.53
C HIS A 18 3.07 17.04 -5.48
N GLY A 19 3.17 16.28 -6.60
CA GLY A 19 3.04 14.83 -6.50
C GLY A 19 4.26 14.33 -5.73
N ALA A 20 4.07 13.71 -4.57
CA ALA A 20 5.16 13.06 -3.87
C ALA A 20 5.85 12.08 -4.84
N PRO A 21 7.19 12.09 -4.93
CA PRO A 21 7.88 11.15 -5.81
C PRO A 21 7.57 9.73 -5.37
N PRO A 22 7.42 8.77 -6.31
CA PRO A 22 7.28 7.37 -5.95
C PRO A 22 8.48 6.98 -5.10
N THR A 23 8.23 6.55 -3.87
CA THR A 23 9.29 6.08 -2.97
C THR A 23 9.97 4.89 -3.63
N ALA A 24 11.29 4.98 -3.84
CA ALA A 24 12.05 3.88 -4.40
C ALA A 24 11.81 2.59 -3.61
N PRO A 25 11.65 1.42 -4.27
CA PRO A 25 11.45 0.18 -3.56
C PRO A 25 12.63 -0.12 -2.65
N HIS A 26 12.36 -0.49 -1.40
CA HIS A 26 13.39 -0.90 -0.46
C HIS A 26 13.60 -2.43 -0.52
N ASN A 27 14.82 -2.88 -0.26
CA ASN A 27 15.12 -4.31 -0.25
C ASN A 27 14.73 -4.91 1.11
N VAL A 28 14.02 -6.05 1.07
CA VAL A 28 13.57 -6.76 2.26
C VAL A 28 14.00 -8.23 2.18
N PRO A 29 14.39 -8.87 3.31
CA PRO A 29 14.80 -10.25 3.30
C PRO A 29 13.64 -11.21 3.00
N LEU A 30 13.95 -12.32 2.31
CA LEU A 30 13.02 -13.43 2.16
C LEU A 30 12.81 -14.12 3.53
N GLY A 31 11.56 -14.43 3.87
CA GLY A 31 11.19 -15.11 5.11
C GLY A 31 10.94 -14.19 6.31
N GLU A 32 11.32 -12.92 6.23
CA GLU A 32 11.09 -11.94 7.29
C GLU A 32 9.82 -11.12 7.05
N GLU A 33 9.28 -10.57 8.13
CA GLU A 33 8.17 -9.63 8.04
C GLU A 33 8.70 -8.22 7.72
N PHE A 34 7.99 -7.53 6.84
CA PHE A 34 8.26 -6.14 6.49
C PHE A 34 6.97 -5.36 6.33
N GLU A 35 7.05 -4.05 6.50
CA GLU A 35 5.88 -3.16 6.46
C GLU A 35 5.90 -2.28 5.21
N LEU A 36 4.73 -2.12 4.60
CA LEU A 36 4.49 -1.20 3.49
C LEU A 36 3.34 -0.25 3.83
N ALA A 37 3.51 1.01 3.46
CA ALA A 37 2.41 1.96 3.34
C ALA A 37 1.77 1.86 1.93
N PRO A 38 0.54 2.34 1.75
CA PRO A 38 -0.05 2.45 0.42
C PRO A 38 0.85 3.20 -0.56
N ALA A 39 0.92 2.73 -1.79
CA ALA A 39 1.80 3.19 -2.85
C ALA A 39 3.32 2.93 -2.62
N GLN A 40 3.69 2.25 -1.56
CA GLN A 40 5.06 1.78 -1.37
C GLN A 40 5.28 0.38 -1.96
N SER A 41 6.52 0.10 -2.32
CA SER A 41 6.93 -1.21 -2.84
C SER A 41 8.24 -1.68 -2.21
N ALA A 42 8.43 -2.99 -2.19
CA ALA A 42 9.65 -3.65 -1.73
C ALA A 42 10.13 -4.68 -2.73
N VAL A 43 11.43 -4.81 -2.88
CA VAL A 43 12.09 -5.91 -3.60
C VAL A 43 12.51 -6.97 -2.59
N VAL A 44 12.15 -8.22 -2.84
CA VAL A 44 12.38 -9.31 -1.90
C VAL A 44 13.73 -9.96 -2.20
N GLY A 45 14.74 -9.63 -1.43
CA GLY A 45 16.12 -10.15 -1.58
C GLY A 45 16.62 -10.10 -3.03
N ASP A 46 17.32 -11.13 -3.45
CA ASP A 46 17.82 -11.30 -4.81
C ASP A 46 16.87 -12.12 -5.70
N THR A 47 15.58 -12.21 -5.34
CA THR A 47 14.60 -13.06 -6.02
C THR A 47 14.02 -12.44 -7.29
N GLY A 48 14.15 -11.13 -7.45
CA GLY A 48 13.48 -10.35 -8.50
C GLY A 48 11.99 -10.09 -8.22
N LEU A 49 11.42 -10.66 -7.13
CA LEU A 49 10.05 -10.39 -6.73
C LEU A 49 9.94 -8.97 -6.17
N THR A 50 9.03 -8.20 -6.72
CA THR A 50 8.62 -6.90 -6.19
C THR A 50 7.17 -6.97 -5.73
N LEU A 51 6.92 -6.49 -4.51
CA LEU A 51 5.57 -6.34 -3.97
C LEU A 51 5.25 -4.86 -3.79
N ALA A 52 4.08 -4.44 -4.24
CA ALA A 52 3.56 -3.10 -4.04
C ALA A 52 2.25 -3.17 -3.25
N PHE A 53 2.15 -2.45 -2.15
CA PHE A 53 0.88 -2.27 -1.45
C PHE A 53 0.07 -1.20 -2.19
N GLU A 54 -0.99 -1.62 -2.88
CA GLU A 54 -1.81 -0.69 -3.68
C GLU A 54 -2.74 0.12 -2.76
N ARG A 55 -3.62 -0.56 -2.02
CA ARG A 55 -4.59 0.07 -1.12
C ARG A 55 -5.33 -0.94 -0.25
N VAL A 56 -6.04 -0.46 0.76
CA VAL A 56 -7.11 -1.20 1.43
C VAL A 56 -8.40 -0.99 0.64
N THR A 57 -9.04 -2.06 0.21
CA THR A 57 -10.27 -2.01 -0.60
C THR A 57 -11.53 -2.02 0.25
N ALA A 58 -11.46 -2.67 1.43
CA ALA A 58 -12.53 -2.71 2.41
C ALA A 58 -11.93 -2.89 3.81
N ASP A 59 -12.54 -2.29 4.81
CA ASP A 59 -12.18 -2.47 6.22
C ASP A 59 -13.44 -2.48 7.07
N SER A 60 -13.84 -3.66 7.51
CA SER A 60 -14.96 -3.89 8.42
C SER A 60 -14.53 -4.54 9.72
N ARG A 61 -13.23 -4.46 10.08
CA ARG A 61 -12.70 -5.01 11.32
C ARG A 61 -13.42 -4.41 12.53
N CYS A 62 -13.59 -5.21 13.57
CA CYS A 62 -14.16 -4.71 14.81
C CYS A 62 -13.26 -3.63 15.41
N ALA A 63 -13.87 -2.48 15.73
CA ALA A 63 -13.14 -1.40 16.40
C ALA A 63 -12.72 -1.82 17.81
N VAL A 64 -11.53 -1.40 18.24
CA VAL A 64 -10.94 -1.83 19.52
C VAL A 64 -11.67 -1.29 20.76
N ASP A 65 -12.48 -0.26 20.58
CA ASP A 65 -13.22 0.45 21.63
C ASP A 65 -14.69 0.01 21.74
N VAL A 66 -15.09 -1.02 21.00
CA VAL A 66 -16.44 -1.61 21.05
C VAL A 66 -16.37 -3.12 21.09
N GLN A 67 -17.48 -3.75 21.47
CA GLN A 67 -17.63 -5.20 21.45
C GLN A 67 -18.47 -5.61 20.26
N CYS A 68 -17.91 -6.42 19.35
CA CYS A 68 -18.59 -6.90 18.14
C CYS A 68 -18.97 -8.37 18.29
N VAL A 69 -20.02 -8.76 17.60
CA VAL A 69 -20.41 -10.18 17.46
C VAL A 69 -19.47 -10.91 16.50
N TRP A 70 -18.93 -10.19 15.50
CA TRP A 70 -18.01 -10.69 14.49
C TRP A 70 -16.71 -9.90 14.54
N GLU A 71 -15.59 -10.56 14.30
CA GLU A 71 -14.27 -9.89 14.26
C GLU A 71 -14.13 -8.92 13.08
N GLY A 72 -14.97 -9.10 12.05
CA GLY A 72 -14.87 -8.35 10.80
C GLY A 72 -13.63 -8.72 10.00
N ASP A 73 -13.40 -7.99 8.90
CA ASP A 73 -12.31 -8.25 7.98
C ASP A 73 -11.83 -6.97 7.30
N ALA A 74 -10.60 -6.97 6.84
CA ALA A 74 -10.10 -5.97 5.91
C ALA A 74 -9.44 -6.66 4.72
N SER A 75 -9.66 -6.08 3.53
CA SER A 75 -9.14 -6.53 2.26
C SER A 75 -8.02 -5.60 1.80
N VAL A 76 -6.85 -6.18 1.54
CA VAL A 76 -5.60 -5.48 1.19
C VAL A 76 -5.17 -5.89 -0.19
N MET A 77 -5.13 -4.94 -1.13
CA MET A 77 -4.67 -5.18 -2.48
C MET A 77 -3.16 -5.03 -2.58
N VAL A 78 -2.49 -6.11 -2.95
CA VAL A 78 -1.04 -6.17 -3.18
C VAL A 78 -0.78 -6.56 -4.63
N VAL A 79 0.11 -5.86 -5.30
CA VAL A 79 0.56 -6.20 -6.64
C VAL A 79 1.91 -6.90 -6.56
N ALA A 80 1.97 -8.12 -7.09
CA ALA A 80 3.19 -8.90 -7.19
C ALA A 80 3.73 -8.87 -8.63
N THR A 81 5.03 -8.64 -8.79
CA THR A 81 5.71 -8.58 -10.09
C THR A 81 6.99 -9.38 -10.07
N LEU A 82 7.20 -10.20 -11.10
CA LEU A 82 8.43 -10.94 -11.36
C LEU A 82 8.88 -10.68 -12.80
N PRO A 83 10.19 -10.60 -13.07
CA PRO A 83 10.70 -10.54 -14.45
C PRO A 83 10.20 -11.72 -15.27
N GLY A 84 9.69 -11.45 -16.48
CA GLY A 84 9.18 -12.47 -17.39
C GLY A 84 7.84 -13.10 -17.01
N ARG A 85 7.12 -12.54 -16.06
CA ARG A 85 5.77 -12.98 -15.66
C ARG A 85 4.83 -11.79 -15.58
N ASP A 86 3.58 -11.99 -15.97
CA ASP A 86 2.56 -10.95 -15.85
C ASP A 86 2.33 -10.58 -14.37
N PRO A 87 2.21 -9.29 -14.04
CA PRO A 87 1.88 -8.87 -12.69
C PRO A 87 0.55 -9.44 -12.22
N ALA A 88 0.46 -9.80 -10.94
CA ALA A 88 -0.78 -10.27 -10.32
C ALA A 88 -1.23 -9.33 -9.21
N ARG A 89 -2.54 -9.05 -9.16
CA ARG A 89 -3.18 -8.44 -8.01
C ARG A 89 -3.64 -9.52 -7.06
N LEU A 90 -3.17 -9.44 -5.83
CA LEU A 90 -3.48 -10.37 -4.75
C LEU A 90 -4.37 -9.63 -3.75
N ASP A 91 -5.57 -10.15 -3.54
CA ASP A 91 -6.51 -9.65 -2.54
C ASP A 91 -6.31 -10.46 -1.25
N LEU A 92 -5.59 -9.86 -0.29
CA LEU A 92 -5.25 -10.50 0.97
C LEU A 92 -6.16 -9.97 2.09
N HIS A 93 -6.61 -10.86 2.93
CA HIS A 93 -7.57 -10.58 3.99
C HIS A 93 -6.92 -10.68 5.38
N THR A 94 -7.42 -9.92 6.34
CA THR A 94 -6.97 -9.99 7.73
C THR A 94 -7.51 -11.22 8.44
N THR A 95 -8.59 -11.83 7.93
CA THR A 95 -9.19 -13.06 8.45
C THR A 95 -9.54 -14.02 7.31
N THR A 96 -9.69 -15.29 7.64
CA THR A 96 -10.20 -16.31 6.72
C THR A 96 -11.70 -16.56 6.90
N SER A 97 -12.31 -15.93 7.88
CA SER A 97 -13.77 -15.96 8.10
C SER A 97 -14.46 -15.29 6.91
N GLY A 98 -15.46 -15.96 6.34
CA GLY A 98 -16.18 -15.42 5.18
C GLY A 98 -15.55 -15.70 3.82
N GLY A 99 -14.52 -16.55 3.73
CA GLY A 99 -13.89 -16.98 2.48
C GLY A 99 -12.72 -16.13 2.01
N GLY A 100 -12.27 -15.17 2.81
CA GLY A 100 -11.04 -14.42 2.55
C GLY A 100 -9.80 -15.29 2.68
N VAL A 101 -8.70 -14.91 2.04
CA VAL A 101 -7.41 -15.59 2.13
C VAL A 101 -6.36 -14.65 2.71
N ARG A 102 -5.63 -15.11 3.73
CA ARG A 102 -4.53 -14.34 4.32
C ARG A 102 -3.24 -14.43 3.53
N GLU A 103 -3.14 -15.42 2.65
CA GLU A 103 -1.94 -15.67 1.86
C GLU A 103 -2.32 -16.11 0.44
N ALA A 104 -1.50 -15.75 -0.52
CA ALA A 104 -1.67 -16.11 -1.92
C ALA A 104 -0.35 -16.51 -2.56
N ARG A 105 -0.41 -17.40 -3.55
CA ARG A 105 0.77 -17.81 -4.33
C ARG A 105 0.93 -16.96 -5.57
N TYR A 106 2.20 -16.60 -5.83
CA TYR A 106 2.60 -15.99 -7.09
C TYR A 106 3.97 -16.55 -7.51
N GLY A 107 3.97 -17.34 -8.58
CA GLY A 107 5.14 -18.17 -8.94
C GLY A 107 5.45 -19.17 -7.82
N ASP A 108 6.70 -19.22 -7.41
CA ASP A 108 7.17 -20.10 -6.33
C ASP A 108 7.07 -19.45 -4.95
N PHE A 109 6.46 -18.26 -4.87
CA PHE A 109 6.36 -17.50 -3.63
C PHE A 109 4.98 -17.61 -3.01
N LEU A 110 4.96 -17.66 -1.70
CA LEU A 110 3.78 -17.51 -0.85
C LEU A 110 3.85 -16.14 -0.18
N ILE A 111 2.90 -15.27 -0.49
CA ILE A 111 2.79 -13.92 0.04
C ILE A 111 1.68 -13.92 1.09
N ALA A 112 2.03 -13.59 2.32
CA ALA A 112 1.10 -13.58 3.46
C ALA A 112 0.94 -12.18 4.05
N LEU A 113 -0.29 -11.82 4.39
CA LEU A 113 -0.61 -10.65 5.20
C LEU A 113 -0.55 -11.05 6.68
N ALA A 114 0.50 -10.61 7.38
CA ALA A 114 0.66 -10.88 8.80
C ALA A 114 -0.20 -9.95 9.66
N ARG A 115 -0.27 -8.68 9.30
CA ARG A 115 -0.99 -7.65 10.07
C ARG A 115 -1.37 -6.45 9.20
N LEU A 116 -2.44 -5.77 9.56
CA LEU A 116 -2.83 -4.46 9.03
C LEU A 116 -3.03 -3.48 10.19
N ALA A 117 -2.26 -2.40 10.18
CA ALA A 117 -2.38 -1.29 11.12
C ALA A 117 -2.91 -0.03 10.41
N PRO A 118 -3.48 0.93 11.14
CA PRO A 118 -3.86 0.85 12.55
C PRO A 118 -5.09 -0.03 12.76
N GLN A 119 -5.38 -0.35 14.03
CA GLN A 119 -6.66 -0.95 14.39
C GLN A 119 -7.76 0.12 14.31
N PRO A 120 -8.97 -0.23 13.84
CA PRO A 120 -10.06 0.73 13.76
C PRO A 120 -10.56 1.16 15.15
N HIS A 121 -11.08 2.38 15.22
CA HIS A 121 -11.84 2.92 16.34
C HIS A 121 -13.23 3.34 15.87
N SER A 122 -14.26 3.17 16.69
CA SER A 122 -15.66 3.32 16.30
C SER A 122 -16.04 4.71 15.78
N ARG A 123 -15.30 5.74 16.17
CA ARG A 123 -15.57 7.15 15.81
C ARG A 123 -14.55 7.75 14.86
N THR A 124 -13.61 6.97 14.35
CA THR A 124 -12.51 7.46 13.54
C THR A 124 -12.43 6.65 12.25
N GLN A 125 -12.51 7.32 11.11
CA GLN A 125 -12.23 6.72 9.82
C GLN A 125 -10.72 6.68 9.60
N ILE A 126 -10.21 5.54 9.13
CA ILE A 126 -8.80 5.40 8.78
C ILE A 126 -8.60 5.90 7.34
N GLU A 127 -7.77 6.92 7.20
CA GLU A 127 -7.36 7.42 5.89
C GLU A 127 -6.45 6.41 5.17
N GLN A 128 -6.56 6.31 3.83
CA GLN A 128 -5.78 5.35 3.05
C GLN A 128 -4.28 5.45 3.36
N GLY A 129 -3.72 6.64 3.43
CA GLY A 129 -2.29 6.86 3.71
C GLY A 129 -1.82 6.44 5.10
N ALA A 130 -2.76 6.25 6.05
CA ALA A 130 -2.46 5.83 7.41
C ALA A 130 -2.25 4.32 7.55
N TYR A 131 -2.73 3.52 6.59
CA TYR A 131 -2.57 2.07 6.65
C TYR A 131 -1.11 1.63 6.55
N ARG A 132 -0.81 0.55 7.26
CA ARG A 132 0.49 -0.15 7.21
C ARG A 132 0.19 -1.65 7.14
N ALA A 133 0.57 -2.27 6.03
CA ALA A 133 0.44 -3.71 5.84
C ALA A 133 1.77 -4.39 6.18
N THR A 134 1.75 -5.31 7.14
CA THR A 134 2.89 -6.17 7.43
C THR A 134 2.74 -7.43 6.59
N LEU A 135 3.69 -7.64 5.70
CA LEU A 135 3.74 -8.78 4.77
C LEU A 135 4.91 -9.68 5.10
N ARG A 136 4.80 -10.94 4.72
CA ARG A 136 5.88 -11.92 4.73
C ARG A 136 5.86 -12.70 3.43
N VAL A 137 7.05 -12.94 2.86
CA VAL A 137 7.23 -13.76 1.67
C VAL A 137 8.06 -14.99 2.02
N SER A 138 7.58 -16.17 1.61
CA SER A 138 8.28 -17.44 1.73
C SER A 138 8.22 -18.21 0.40
N ARG A 139 8.98 -19.30 0.30
CA ARG A 139 8.95 -20.26 -0.80
C ARG A 139 8.37 -21.58 -0.34
#